data_d743eefc54713b484a61aee4293fcd91
#
_entry.id   d743eefc54713b484a61aee4293fcd91
#
_cell.length_a   1.000
_cell.length_b   1.000
_cell.length_c   1.000
_cell.angle_alpha   90.00
_cell.angle_beta   90.00
_cell.angle_gamma   90.00
#
_symmetry.space_group_name_H-M   'P 1'
#
loop_
_entity.id
_entity.type
_entity.pdbx_description
1 polymer ?
#
loop_
_entity_poly.entity_id
_entity_poly.type
_entity_poly.pdbx_seq_one_letter_code
_entity_poly.pdbx_strand_id
1 'polypeptide(L)'
;MDCFRMYLFCIFKCVLFSFVFGEWNTKDYLKREHSLYKPYQGSGMAIPYWDFLGTTMVTSNYIRLTPDSQSMQGALWNSVPCHVRNWEVQIQFKVHGRGKELFGDGMAFWYAKDRMRSGPVFGNMDFYHGLSVIIDTYSNHNGEHNHVHPYISAMVNNGTLHYDHDRDGTHTQLAGCSAKLRNLEYDTHMSIRYDHDTLTVSTDLENKAAWKECFSVKGVRLPTGYYLGISAATGDLSDNHDILSVRFYELDMPGDPKDEEDRSQIVPSASFFEPPREHVEDPKPSSWSGVKTFLLMLLGAMIIIVIVICGIMYYQKHQENKRKRFY
;
A
#
# COMPACT_ATOMS: atom_id res chain seq x y z
N MET A 1 37.64 -38.97 30.48
CA MET A 1 37.31 -38.64 29.09
C MET A 1 35.80 -38.67 28.84
N ASP A 2 34.99 -39.04 29.79
CA ASP A 2 33.54 -39.26 29.63
C ASP A 2 32.66 -38.06 30.03
N CYS A 3 33.13 -37.19 30.93
CA CYS A 3 32.37 -36.04 31.37
C CYS A 3 32.20 -34.95 30.28
N PHE A 4 33.23 -34.79 29.45
CA PHE A 4 33.23 -33.78 28.39
C PHE A 4 32.31 -34.21 27.22
N ARG A 5 32.22 -35.51 26.93
CA ARG A 5 31.29 -36.07 25.93
C ARG A 5 29.81 -35.93 26.37
N MET A 6 29.55 -36.10 27.67
CA MET A 6 28.20 -35.98 28.20
C MET A 6 27.73 -34.50 28.20
N TYR A 7 28.62 -33.55 28.48
CA TYR A 7 28.33 -32.12 28.37
C TYR A 7 28.05 -31.67 26.93
N LEU A 8 28.85 -32.15 25.98
CA LEU A 8 28.63 -31.85 24.54
C LEU A 8 27.31 -32.42 24.02
N PHE A 9 26.92 -33.60 24.53
CA PHE A 9 25.65 -34.24 24.15
C PHE A 9 24.42 -33.53 24.75
N CYS A 10 24.55 -32.98 25.98
CA CYS A 10 23.50 -32.16 26.58
C CYS A 10 23.35 -30.82 25.90
N ILE A 11 24.46 -30.13 25.54
CA ILE A 11 24.44 -28.86 24.80
C ILE A 11 23.84 -29.07 23.41
N PHE A 12 24.18 -30.16 22.72
CA PHE A 12 23.64 -30.49 21.41
C PHE A 12 22.13 -30.81 21.46
N LYS A 13 21.64 -31.49 22.51
CA LYS A 13 20.21 -31.67 22.73
C LYS A 13 19.48 -30.38 23.11
N CYS A 14 20.08 -29.50 23.91
CA CYS A 14 19.49 -28.21 24.22
C CYS A 14 19.41 -27.28 22.99
N VAL A 15 20.42 -27.31 22.12
CA VAL A 15 20.41 -26.53 20.86
C VAL A 15 19.41 -27.08 19.86
N LEU A 16 19.23 -28.41 19.76
CA LEU A 16 18.21 -29.02 18.92
C LEU A 16 16.76 -28.82 19.43
N PHE A 17 16.57 -28.64 20.74
CA PHE A 17 15.26 -28.37 21.32
C PHE A 17 14.83 -26.89 21.19
N SER A 18 15.75 -25.99 20.89
CA SER A 18 15.45 -24.56 20.70
C SER A 18 14.91 -24.20 19.30
N PHE A 19 14.80 -25.17 18.38
CA PHE A 19 14.32 -24.95 17.02
C PHE A 19 12.99 -25.63 16.69
N VAL A 20 12.26 -26.10 17.70
CA VAL A 20 10.85 -26.45 17.51
C VAL A 20 10.01 -25.21 17.84
N PHE A 21 10.17 -24.14 17.09
CA PHE A 21 9.09 -23.21 16.87
C PHE A 21 8.09 -23.99 16.00
N GLY A 22 6.99 -24.43 16.60
CA GLY A 22 5.91 -25.04 15.87
C GLY A 22 5.52 -24.09 14.74
N GLU A 23 5.64 -24.54 13.49
CA GLU A 23 4.96 -23.88 12.38
C GLU A 23 3.48 -23.86 12.78
N TRP A 24 2.96 -22.65 12.95
CA TRP A 24 1.55 -22.44 13.19
C TRP A 24 0.80 -23.03 12.01
N ASN A 25 0.10 -24.13 12.23
CA ASN A 25 -0.74 -24.72 11.20
C ASN A 25 -2.03 -23.91 11.11
N THR A 26 -1.98 -22.76 10.41
CA THR A 26 -3.10 -21.84 10.22
C THR A 26 -4.32 -22.50 9.57
N LYS A 27 -4.19 -23.70 9.02
CA LYS A 27 -5.30 -24.43 8.39
C LYS A 27 -6.40 -24.83 9.36
N ASP A 28 -6.07 -25.02 10.64
CA ASP A 28 -7.04 -25.51 11.66
C ASP A 28 -7.96 -24.39 12.14
N TYR A 29 -7.61 -23.13 11.87
CA TYR A 29 -8.35 -21.93 12.31
C TYR A 29 -9.05 -21.19 11.17
N LEU A 30 -9.14 -21.81 10.00
CA LEU A 30 -9.83 -21.24 8.85
C LEU A 30 -11.34 -21.14 9.12
N LYS A 31 -11.88 -19.92 9.13
CA LYS A 31 -13.33 -19.64 9.22
C LYS A 31 -13.93 -19.66 7.82
N ARG A 32 -14.70 -20.68 7.52
CA ARG A 32 -15.32 -20.87 6.21
C ARG A 32 -16.36 -19.81 5.87
N GLU A 33 -17.11 -19.36 6.88
CA GLU A 33 -18.13 -18.31 6.75
C GLU A 33 -17.57 -16.96 6.34
N HIS A 34 -16.29 -16.71 6.59
CA HIS A 34 -15.56 -15.49 6.21
C HIS A 34 -14.59 -15.70 5.06
N SER A 35 -14.54 -16.91 4.52
CA SER A 35 -13.59 -17.26 3.46
C SER A 35 -14.28 -17.46 2.11
N LEU A 36 -13.53 -17.22 1.04
CA LEU A 36 -13.99 -17.32 -0.34
C LEU A 36 -12.88 -17.97 -1.18
N TYR A 37 -13.13 -19.14 -1.72
CA TYR A 37 -12.19 -19.85 -2.58
C TYR A 37 -12.91 -20.80 -3.54
N LYS A 38 -12.22 -21.21 -4.55
CA LYS A 38 -12.75 -22.11 -5.59
C LYS A 38 -13.18 -23.47 -5.02
N PRO A 39 -14.25 -24.09 -5.53
CA PRO A 39 -15.18 -23.53 -6.51
C PRO A 39 -16.15 -22.53 -5.87
N TYR A 40 -16.37 -21.36 -6.51
CA TYR A 40 -17.24 -20.30 -5.97
C TYR A 40 -18.72 -20.66 -6.04
N GLN A 41 -19.10 -21.64 -6.87
CA GLN A 41 -20.48 -21.97 -7.14
C GLN A 41 -21.00 -23.12 -6.28
N GLY A 42 -22.02 -22.80 -5.46
CA GLY A 42 -23.06 -23.78 -5.15
C GLY A 42 -24.06 -23.90 -6.32
N SER A 43 -25.13 -24.64 -6.16
CA SER A 43 -26.22 -24.75 -7.12
C SER A 43 -26.91 -23.37 -7.28
N GLY A 44 -26.58 -22.63 -8.33
CA GLY A 44 -27.05 -21.27 -8.59
C GLY A 44 -25.91 -20.25 -8.58
N MET A 45 -26.17 -19.03 -9.04
CA MET A 45 -25.16 -17.95 -9.10
C MET A 45 -24.83 -17.32 -7.73
N ALA A 46 -25.35 -17.87 -6.65
CA ALA A 46 -25.12 -17.36 -5.30
C ALA A 46 -23.86 -17.98 -4.68
N ILE A 47 -22.99 -17.17 -4.15
CA ILE A 47 -21.84 -17.60 -3.34
C ILE A 47 -22.30 -17.57 -1.87
N PRO A 48 -22.21 -18.67 -1.13
CA PRO A 48 -22.57 -18.69 0.28
C PRO A 48 -21.83 -17.62 1.06
N TYR A 49 -22.55 -16.88 1.89
CA TYR A 49 -22.04 -15.82 2.78
C TYR A 49 -21.46 -14.58 2.08
N TRP A 50 -21.58 -14.45 0.75
CA TRP A 50 -21.02 -13.32 0.03
C TRP A 50 -22.05 -12.70 -0.91
N ASP A 51 -22.22 -11.38 -0.79
CA ASP A 51 -23.08 -10.55 -1.62
C ASP A 51 -22.24 -9.67 -2.55
N PHE A 52 -22.73 -9.39 -3.77
CA PHE A 52 -22.00 -8.56 -4.73
C PHE A 52 -22.78 -7.32 -5.10
N LEU A 53 -22.05 -6.29 -5.47
CA LEU A 53 -22.60 -5.00 -5.85
C LEU A 53 -21.92 -4.48 -7.14
N GLY A 54 -22.66 -3.68 -7.92
CA GLY A 54 -22.14 -2.99 -9.09
C GLY A 54 -21.76 -3.92 -10.23
N THR A 55 -20.57 -3.73 -10.78
CA THR A 55 -20.07 -4.47 -11.97
C THR A 55 -19.45 -5.83 -11.63
N THR A 56 -19.56 -6.27 -10.38
CA THR A 56 -18.96 -7.52 -9.94
C THR A 56 -19.48 -8.71 -10.71
N MET A 57 -18.59 -9.51 -11.28
CA MET A 57 -18.88 -10.67 -12.09
C MET A 57 -18.15 -11.90 -11.56
N VAL A 58 -18.88 -12.99 -11.39
CA VAL A 58 -18.34 -14.28 -10.95
C VAL A 58 -18.02 -15.16 -12.14
N THR A 59 -16.79 -15.64 -12.21
CA THR A 59 -16.34 -16.66 -13.17
C THR A 59 -15.94 -17.94 -12.46
N SER A 60 -15.58 -18.98 -13.18
CA SER A 60 -15.06 -20.22 -12.58
C SER A 60 -13.69 -20.04 -11.93
N ASN A 61 -12.92 -19.04 -12.36
CA ASN A 61 -11.51 -18.88 -11.99
C ASN A 61 -11.22 -17.69 -11.06
N TYR A 62 -12.06 -16.64 -11.13
CA TYR A 62 -11.92 -15.41 -10.36
C TYR A 62 -13.26 -14.70 -10.21
N ILE A 63 -13.32 -13.77 -9.29
CA ILE A 63 -14.41 -12.82 -9.16
C ILE A 63 -13.85 -11.47 -9.59
N ARG A 64 -14.37 -10.91 -10.68
CA ARG A 64 -13.97 -9.62 -11.21
C ARG A 64 -14.84 -8.53 -10.61
N LEU A 65 -14.23 -7.61 -9.87
CA LEU A 65 -14.92 -6.47 -9.28
C LEU A 65 -15.19 -5.41 -10.37
N THR A 66 -14.16 -5.01 -11.10
CA THR A 66 -14.28 -4.09 -12.23
C THR A 66 -13.59 -4.65 -13.46
N PRO A 67 -14.15 -4.51 -14.66
CA PRO A 67 -13.43 -4.74 -15.91
C PRO A 67 -12.49 -3.56 -16.23
N ASP A 68 -11.55 -3.77 -17.16
CA ASP A 68 -10.71 -2.72 -17.75
C ASP A 68 -11.56 -1.81 -18.66
N SER A 69 -12.42 -1.00 -18.02
CA SER A 69 -13.36 -0.04 -18.61
C SER A 69 -13.56 1.12 -17.66
N GLN A 70 -13.81 2.31 -18.20
CA GLN A 70 -13.97 3.54 -17.44
C GLN A 70 -15.24 3.54 -16.58
N SER A 71 -15.21 4.26 -15.47
CA SER A 71 -16.36 4.55 -14.59
C SER A 71 -17.07 3.31 -14.08
N MET A 72 -16.34 2.25 -13.73
CA MET A 72 -16.88 1.02 -13.17
C MET A 72 -16.68 1.00 -11.65
N GLN A 73 -17.65 0.43 -10.95
CA GLN A 73 -17.55 0.16 -9.52
C GLN A 73 -18.11 -1.21 -9.22
N GLY A 74 -17.38 -1.99 -8.43
CA GLY A 74 -17.82 -3.31 -8.00
C GLY A 74 -17.36 -3.63 -6.59
N ALA A 75 -18.14 -4.43 -5.89
CA ALA A 75 -17.82 -4.82 -4.53
C ALA A 75 -18.31 -6.24 -4.21
N LEU A 76 -17.63 -6.85 -3.27
CA LEU A 76 -17.90 -8.16 -2.70
C LEU A 76 -17.93 -8.01 -1.18
N TRP A 77 -19.03 -8.39 -0.54
CA TRP A 77 -19.20 -8.22 0.90
C TRP A 77 -19.61 -9.52 1.56
N ASN A 78 -18.94 -9.85 2.65
CA ASN A 78 -19.36 -10.94 3.50
C ASN A 78 -20.66 -10.56 4.22
N SER A 79 -21.60 -11.50 4.32
CA SER A 79 -22.91 -11.29 4.96
C SER A 79 -22.92 -11.61 6.45
N VAL A 80 -21.86 -12.27 6.94
CA VAL A 80 -21.71 -12.68 8.32
C VAL A 80 -20.87 -11.65 9.08
N PRO A 81 -21.36 -11.09 10.20
CA PRO A 81 -20.55 -10.19 11.01
C PRO A 81 -19.39 -10.96 11.67
N CYS A 82 -18.21 -10.38 11.64
CA CYS A 82 -17.01 -10.98 12.21
C CYS A 82 -16.91 -10.69 13.71
N HIS A 83 -17.09 -11.71 14.52
CA HIS A 83 -16.94 -11.63 15.98
C HIS A 83 -15.57 -12.10 16.48
N VAL A 84 -14.67 -12.46 15.56
CA VAL A 84 -13.31 -12.86 15.87
C VAL A 84 -12.49 -11.62 16.24
N ARG A 85 -11.76 -11.71 17.33
CA ARG A 85 -11.01 -10.61 17.90
C ARG A 85 -9.65 -10.42 17.20
N ASN A 86 -8.88 -11.50 17.15
CA ASN A 86 -7.57 -11.55 16.51
C ASN A 86 -7.67 -12.41 15.26
N TRP A 87 -7.36 -11.83 14.12
CA TRP A 87 -7.60 -12.47 12.82
C TRP A 87 -6.54 -12.13 11.79
N GLU A 88 -6.43 -12.99 10.80
CA GLU A 88 -5.64 -12.76 9.60
C GLU A 88 -6.47 -13.05 8.37
N VAL A 89 -6.45 -12.13 7.41
CA VAL A 89 -7.07 -12.31 6.09
C VAL A 89 -5.97 -12.38 5.04
N GLN A 90 -5.94 -13.48 4.30
CA GLN A 90 -5.06 -13.63 3.15
C GLN A 90 -5.89 -13.53 1.87
N ILE A 91 -5.55 -12.55 1.04
CA ILE A 91 -6.24 -12.24 -0.22
C ILE A 91 -5.30 -12.58 -1.36
N GLN A 92 -5.77 -13.43 -2.27
CA GLN A 92 -5.13 -13.69 -3.55
C GLN A 92 -5.89 -12.91 -4.62
N PHE A 93 -5.19 -12.04 -5.34
CA PHE A 93 -5.81 -11.16 -6.31
C PHE A 93 -4.90 -10.87 -7.50
N LYS A 94 -5.46 -10.23 -8.52
CA LYS A 94 -4.73 -9.77 -9.69
C LYS A 94 -5.26 -8.44 -10.15
N VAL A 95 -4.36 -7.47 -10.35
CA VAL A 95 -4.65 -6.19 -10.98
C VAL A 95 -3.96 -6.17 -12.34
N HIS A 96 -4.71 -5.99 -13.40
CA HIS A 96 -4.15 -6.03 -14.74
C HIS A 96 -5.01 -5.26 -15.76
N GLY A 97 -4.37 -4.70 -16.78
CA GLY A 97 -5.06 -3.96 -17.82
C GLY A 97 -4.17 -3.63 -19.01
N ARG A 98 -4.78 -3.03 -20.03
CA ARG A 98 -4.12 -2.68 -21.28
C ARG A 98 -3.25 -1.44 -21.17
N GLY A 99 -3.55 -0.54 -20.21
CA GLY A 99 -2.78 0.68 -19.97
C GLY A 99 -1.33 0.34 -19.59
N LYS A 100 -0.36 1.02 -20.19
CA LYS A 100 1.07 0.82 -19.88
C LYS A 100 1.59 1.83 -18.88
N GLU A 101 1.25 3.10 -19.07
CA GLU A 101 1.73 4.23 -18.28
C GLU A 101 0.62 4.84 -17.42
N LEU A 102 -0.63 4.85 -17.94
CA LEU A 102 -1.80 5.39 -17.27
C LEU A 102 -2.79 4.26 -17.01
N PHE A 103 -3.12 4.05 -15.76
CA PHE A 103 -4.02 3.01 -15.27
C PHE A 103 -4.56 3.42 -13.90
N GLY A 104 -5.65 2.85 -13.46
CA GLY A 104 -6.29 3.25 -12.19
C GLY A 104 -7.68 2.62 -12.01
N ASP A 105 -8.43 2.98 -10.97
CA ASP A 105 -7.97 3.79 -9.85
C ASP A 105 -7.35 2.91 -8.76
N GLY A 106 -8.02 1.76 -8.45
CA GLY A 106 -7.54 0.80 -7.47
C GLY A 106 -8.66 0.02 -6.80
N MET A 107 -8.30 -0.63 -5.69
CA MET A 107 -9.20 -1.46 -4.90
C MET A 107 -8.92 -1.33 -3.41
N ALA A 108 -9.86 -1.73 -2.55
CA ALA A 108 -9.69 -1.69 -1.12
C ALA A 108 -10.30 -2.91 -0.43
N PHE A 109 -9.63 -3.39 0.62
CA PHE A 109 -10.18 -4.29 1.61
C PHE A 109 -10.82 -3.46 2.74
N TRP A 110 -11.94 -3.95 3.26
CA TRP A 110 -12.74 -3.31 4.29
C TRP A 110 -13.00 -4.25 5.46
N TYR A 111 -12.86 -3.73 6.65
CA TYR A 111 -13.47 -4.24 7.86
C TYR A 111 -14.36 -3.13 8.41
N ALA A 112 -15.65 -3.11 8.01
CA ALA A 112 -16.51 -1.94 8.20
C ALA A 112 -17.88 -2.29 8.77
N LYS A 113 -18.48 -1.31 9.49
CA LYS A 113 -19.80 -1.43 10.08
C LYS A 113 -20.89 -1.55 9.04
N ASP A 114 -20.84 -0.70 8.03
CA ASP A 114 -21.81 -0.63 6.96
C ASP A 114 -21.29 -1.36 5.73
N ARG A 115 -22.04 -2.37 5.30
CA ARG A 115 -21.74 -3.15 4.11
C ARG A 115 -22.67 -2.77 2.95
N MET A 116 -22.31 -3.12 1.73
CA MET A 116 -23.15 -2.92 0.53
C MET A 116 -23.49 -1.45 0.25
N ARG A 117 -22.55 -0.54 0.57
CA ARG A 117 -22.68 0.89 0.28
C ARG A 117 -21.71 1.27 -0.84
N SER A 118 -22.25 1.69 -1.97
CA SER A 118 -21.42 2.28 -3.03
C SER A 118 -21.01 3.70 -2.67
N GLY A 119 -19.85 4.13 -3.17
CA GLY A 119 -19.39 5.50 -2.96
C GLY A 119 -18.04 5.76 -3.63
N PRO A 120 -17.46 6.94 -3.38
CA PRO A 120 -16.28 7.41 -4.10
C PRO A 120 -14.99 6.71 -3.68
N VAL A 121 -14.89 6.12 -2.49
CA VAL A 121 -13.62 5.56 -1.99
C VAL A 121 -13.45 4.15 -2.52
N PHE A 122 -12.79 4.00 -3.65
CA PHE A 122 -12.56 2.72 -4.35
C PHE A 122 -13.83 1.83 -4.44
N GLY A 123 -14.99 2.45 -4.70
CA GLY A 123 -16.28 1.76 -4.83
C GLY A 123 -17.06 1.58 -3.53
N ASN A 124 -16.57 2.07 -2.41
CA ASN A 124 -17.27 2.10 -1.12
C ASN A 124 -17.55 3.53 -0.64
N MET A 125 -18.43 3.66 0.37
CA MET A 125 -18.78 4.95 0.97
C MET A 125 -17.58 5.61 1.62
N ASP A 126 -17.57 6.93 1.59
CA ASP A 126 -16.71 7.76 2.43
C ASP A 126 -17.29 7.91 3.85
N PHE A 127 -16.52 8.43 4.78
CA PHE A 127 -16.93 8.57 6.20
C PHE A 127 -17.41 7.23 6.80
N TYR A 128 -16.80 6.12 6.41
CA TYR A 128 -17.11 4.78 6.91
C TYR A 128 -16.65 4.61 8.37
N HIS A 129 -17.18 3.58 9.05
CA HIS A 129 -16.70 3.18 10.36
C HIS A 129 -15.93 1.86 10.23
N GLY A 130 -14.65 1.86 10.59
CA GLY A 130 -13.81 0.67 10.55
C GLY A 130 -12.42 0.87 9.99
N LEU A 131 -11.87 -0.21 9.44
CA LEU A 131 -10.56 -0.26 8.79
C LEU A 131 -10.73 -0.36 7.27
N SER A 132 -9.91 0.37 6.53
CA SER A 132 -9.61 0.07 5.13
C SER A 132 -8.13 -0.23 4.94
N VAL A 133 -7.83 -1.17 4.02
CA VAL A 133 -6.50 -1.35 3.43
C VAL A 133 -6.66 -1.10 1.93
N ILE A 134 -6.08 -0.01 1.48
CA ILE A 134 -6.28 0.55 0.14
C ILE A 134 -5.09 0.15 -0.73
N ILE A 135 -5.37 -0.28 -1.94
CA ILE A 135 -4.40 -0.54 -3.00
C ILE A 135 -4.69 0.49 -4.08
N ASP A 136 -3.99 1.61 -4.01
CA ASP A 136 -4.10 2.71 -4.95
C ASP A 136 -3.11 2.49 -6.11
N THR A 137 -3.62 2.43 -7.33
CA THR A 137 -2.81 2.17 -8.51
C THR A 137 -2.48 3.43 -9.31
N TYR A 138 -3.16 4.55 -9.04
CA TYR A 138 -2.96 5.83 -9.71
C TYR A 138 -2.53 6.92 -8.74
N SER A 139 -1.50 7.69 -9.08
CA SER A 139 -1.08 8.85 -8.29
C SER A 139 -1.85 10.08 -8.73
N ASN A 140 -2.68 10.61 -7.85
CA ASN A 140 -3.37 11.89 -8.04
C ASN A 140 -2.51 13.08 -7.61
N HIS A 141 -1.53 12.83 -6.74
CA HIS A 141 -0.73 13.88 -6.12
C HIS A 141 0.62 14.08 -6.81
N ASN A 142 0.90 15.29 -7.27
CA ASN A 142 2.16 15.69 -7.90
C ASN A 142 3.03 16.58 -6.97
N GLY A 143 2.90 16.45 -5.65
CA GLY A 143 3.58 17.26 -4.64
C GLY A 143 4.76 16.58 -3.95
N GLU A 144 5.29 17.22 -2.90
CA GLU A 144 6.47 16.76 -2.14
C GLU A 144 6.28 15.44 -1.39
N HIS A 145 5.03 15.00 -1.16
CA HIS A 145 4.69 13.73 -0.50
C HIS A 145 4.23 12.68 -1.49
N ASN A 146 4.69 12.74 -2.73
CA ASN A 146 4.30 11.80 -3.77
C ASN A 146 4.81 10.39 -3.48
N HIS A 147 3.89 9.43 -3.39
CA HIS A 147 4.22 8.02 -3.27
C HIS A 147 4.46 7.40 -4.65
N VAL A 148 5.33 6.40 -4.70
CA VAL A 148 5.48 5.58 -5.92
C VAL A 148 4.31 4.60 -5.96
N HIS A 149 3.43 4.73 -6.94
CA HIS A 149 2.30 3.85 -7.17
C HIS A 149 2.65 2.64 -8.06
N PRO A 150 1.99 1.49 -7.89
CA PRO A 150 0.93 1.22 -6.93
C PRO A 150 1.37 1.31 -5.48
N TYR A 151 0.49 1.84 -4.61
CA TYR A 151 0.75 2.08 -3.20
C TYR A 151 -0.30 1.37 -2.34
N ILE A 152 0.14 0.71 -1.26
CA ILE A 152 -0.73 0.07 -0.28
C ILE A 152 -0.70 0.92 0.99
N SER A 153 -1.87 1.33 1.47
CA SER A 153 -2.01 2.11 2.70
C SER A 153 -3.13 1.56 3.58
N ALA A 154 -3.14 1.94 4.85
CA ALA A 154 -4.25 1.66 5.76
C ALA A 154 -4.80 2.94 6.38
N MET A 155 -6.11 2.95 6.59
CA MET A 155 -6.83 4.04 7.27
C MET A 155 -7.86 3.44 8.23
N VAL A 156 -7.93 3.99 9.45
CA VAL A 156 -9.00 3.71 10.41
C VAL A 156 -9.89 4.94 10.51
N ASN A 157 -11.18 4.73 10.39
CA ASN A 157 -12.17 5.79 10.37
C ASN A 157 -13.29 5.50 11.36
N ASN A 158 -13.68 6.50 12.11
CA ASN A 158 -14.80 6.49 13.04
C ASN A 158 -16.06 7.18 12.48
N GLY A 159 -16.12 7.39 11.17
CA GLY A 159 -17.21 8.06 10.48
C GLY A 159 -17.03 9.57 10.31
N THR A 160 -15.88 10.14 10.72
CA THR A 160 -15.65 11.60 10.67
C THR A 160 -14.57 12.01 9.67
N LEU A 161 -13.76 11.09 9.18
CA LEU A 161 -12.65 11.39 8.31
C LEU A 161 -13.05 11.22 6.84
N HIS A 162 -12.68 12.18 6.02
CA HIS A 162 -12.81 12.14 4.57
C HIS A 162 -11.55 11.54 3.95
N TYR A 163 -11.72 10.67 2.94
CA TYR A 163 -10.62 10.19 2.12
C TYR A 163 -10.38 11.16 0.96
N ASP A 164 -9.28 11.87 1.00
CA ASP A 164 -8.90 12.86 -0.02
C ASP A 164 -8.12 12.19 -1.16
N HIS A 165 -8.82 11.92 -2.27
CA HIS A 165 -8.23 11.34 -3.47
C HIS A 165 -7.17 12.24 -4.11
N ASP A 166 -7.34 13.55 -4.08
CA ASP A 166 -6.39 14.50 -4.69
C ASP A 166 -5.02 14.47 -4.00
N ARG A 167 -4.96 13.89 -2.80
CA ARG A 167 -3.75 13.71 -2.00
C ARG A 167 -3.44 12.27 -1.70
N ASP A 168 -4.02 11.33 -2.46
CA ASP A 168 -3.82 9.88 -2.30
C ASP A 168 -4.02 9.40 -0.84
N GLY A 169 -4.93 10.05 -0.09
CA GLY A 169 -5.24 9.72 1.29
C GLY A 169 -4.11 9.97 2.30
N THR A 170 -3.02 10.67 1.93
CA THR A 170 -1.82 10.87 2.78
C THR A 170 -2.08 11.46 4.14
N HIS A 171 -3.14 12.27 4.30
CA HIS A 171 -3.47 12.96 5.54
C HIS A 171 -4.13 12.06 6.59
N THR A 172 -4.73 10.95 6.16
CA THR A 172 -5.51 10.06 7.00
C THR A 172 -4.94 8.65 7.06
N GLN A 173 -3.88 8.37 6.29
CA GLN A 173 -3.22 7.08 6.33
C GLN A 173 -2.47 6.84 7.65
N LEU A 174 -2.51 5.62 8.14
CA LEU A 174 -1.73 5.17 9.29
C LEU A 174 -0.28 4.86 8.90
N ALA A 175 -0.13 4.13 7.83
CA ALA A 175 1.14 3.73 7.23
C ALA A 175 0.88 3.19 5.82
N GLY A 176 1.96 2.98 5.05
CA GLY A 176 1.86 2.39 3.73
C GLY A 176 3.22 2.02 3.12
N CYS A 177 3.17 1.37 1.97
CA CYS A 177 4.35 1.01 1.18
C CYS A 177 4.05 0.97 -0.31
N SER A 178 5.05 1.19 -1.13
CA SER A 178 4.97 0.98 -2.58
C SER A 178 5.09 -0.51 -2.92
N ALA A 179 4.23 -1.00 -3.81
CA ALA A 179 4.17 -2.41 -4.19
C ALA A 179 3.90 -2.56 -5.69
N LYS A 180 4.86 -3.05 -6.45
CA LYS A 180 4.70 -3.28 -7.90
C LYS A 180 3.88 -4.55 -8.14
N LEU A 181 2.56 -4.44 -8.04
CA LEU A 181 1.62 -5.57 -8.08
C LEU A 181 0.82 -5.69 -9.37
N ARG A 182 0.94 -4.74 -10.30
CA ARG A 182 0.15 -4.69 -11.51
C ARG A 182 0.81 -5.43 -12.67
N ASN A 183 0.00 -6.11 -13.50
CA ASN A 183 0.42 -6.85 -14.68
C ASN A 183 1.50 -7.92 -14.42
N LEU A 184 1.49 -8.52 -13.24
CA LEU A 184 2.37 -9.63 -12.94
C LEU A 184 1.91 -10.91 -13.65
N GLU A 185 2.85 -11.77 -14.03
CA GLU A 185 2.53 -13.07 -14.66
C GLU A 185 1.88 -14.04 -13.68
N TYR A 186 2.17 -13.91 -12.41
CA TYR A 186 1.63 -14.70 -11.30
C TYR A 186 0.67 -13.90 -10.42
N ASP A 187 -0.05 -14.61 -9.59
CA ASP A 187 -1.03 -14.02 -8.69
C ASP A 187 -0.34 -13.33 -7.51
N THR A 188 -0.92 -12.24 -7.07
CA THR A 188 -0.45 -11.45 -5.93
C THR A 188 -1.17 -11.90 -4.68
N HIS A 189 -0.44 -11.98 -3.57
CA HIS A 189 -1.00 -12.28 -2.26
C HIS A 189 -0.75 -11.11 -1.31
N MET A 190 -1.77 -10.78 -0.52
CA MET A 190 -1.71 -9.81 0.57
C MET A 190 -2.25 -10.46 1.83
N SER A 191 -1.52 -10.34 2.94
CA SER A 191 -1.97 -10.72 4.28
C SER A 191 -2.22 -9.44 5.08
N ILE A 192 -3.40 -9.38 5.69
CA ILE A 192 -3.81 -8.35 6.63
C ILE A 192 -4.04 -9.04 7.96
N ARG A 193 -3.14 -8.82 8.91
CA ARG A 193 -3.17 -9.43 10.23
C ARG A 193 -3.50 -8.36 11.27
N TYR A 194 -4.53 -8.63 12.05
CA TYR A 194 -4.92 -7.84 13.20
C TYR A 194 -4.80 -8.70 14.45
N ASP A 195 -3.85 -8.34 15.31
CA ASP A 195 -3.46 -9.16 16.44
C ASP A 195 -3.09 -8.26 17.63
N HIS A 196 -3.84 -8.35 18.73
CA HIS A 196 -3.60 -7.56 19.97
C HIS A 196 -3.38 -6.07 19.66
N ASP A 197 -4.37 -5.44 19.00
CA ASP A 197 -4.36 -4.02 18.61
C ASP A 197 -3.17 -3.62 17.71
N THR A 198 -2.59 -4.58 17.01
CA THR A 198 -1.53 -4.37 16.03
C THR A 198 -2.04 -4.79 14.66
N LEU A 199 -1.99 -3.87 13.70
CA LEU A 199 -2.29 -4.11 12.30
C LEU A 199 -0.99 -4.31 11.53
N THR A 200 -0.81 -5.48 10.93
CA THR A 200 0.33 -5.78 10.05
C THR A 200 -0.17 -6.14 8.66
N VAL A 201 0.37 -5.48 7.65
CA VAL A 201 0.09 -5.79 6.24
C VAL A 201 1.38 -6.31 5.60
N SER A 202 1.27 -7.46 4.94
CA SER A 202 2.37 -8.11 4.24
C SER A 202 1.96 -8.53 2.84
N THR A 203 2.91 -8.63 1.93
CA THR A 203 2.68 -9.01 0.53
C THR A 203 3.61 -10.14 0.10
N ASP A 204 3.12 -11.01 -0.78
CA ASP A 204 3.94 -11.90 -1.61
C ASP A 204 3.65 -11.58 -3.08
N LEU A 205 4.55 -10.82 -3.69
CA LEU A 205 4.44 -10.35 -5.07
C LEU A 205 5.12 -11.30 -6.07
N GLU A 206 5.76 -12.36 -5.59
CA GLU A 206 6.53 -13.30 -6.41
C GLU A 206 5.91 -14.71 -6.41
N ASN A 207 4.79 -14.88 -5.69
CA ASN A 207 4.11 -16.17 -5.51
C ASN A 207 5.05 -17.28 -5.01
N LYS A 208 5.94 -16.93 -4.08
CA LYS A 208 6.95 -17.84 -3.49
C LYS A 208 6.57 -18.30 -2.08
N ALA A 209 5.38 -17.97 -1.60
CA ALA A 209 4.96 -18.13 -0.21
C ALA A 209 5.92 -17.45 0.79
N ALA A 210 6.56 -16.35 0.36
CA ALA A 210 7.50 -15.56 1.15
C ALA A 210 6.89 -14.18 1.44
N TRP A 211 6.31 -14.05 2.62
CA TRP A 211 5.67 -12.81 3.06
C TRP A 211 6.73 -11.74 3.34
N LYS A 212 6.56 -10.57 2.71
CA LYS A 212 7.34 -9.37 2.96
C LYS A 212 6.45 -8.37 3.67
N GLU A 213 6.85 -7.94 4.85
CA GLU A 213 6.12 -6.89 5.58
C GLU A 213 6.13 -5.59 4.77
N CYS A 214 4.95 -5.02 4.59
CA CYS A 214 4.72 -3.71 4.02
C CYS A 214 4.78 -2.65 5.13
N PHE A 215 3.98 -2.85 6.18
CA PHE A 215 4.01 -2.04 7.38
C PHE A 215 3.37 -2.78 8.56
N SER A 216 3.66 -2.28 9.79
CA SER A 216 3.04 -2.73 11.02
C SER A 216 2.75 -1.51 11.92
N VAL A 217 1.50 -1.39 12.40
CA VAL A 217 1.03 -0.26 13.23
C VAL A 217 0.42 -0.79 14.52
N LYS A 218 0.90 -0.31 15.66
CA LYS A 218 0.37 -0.63 16.99
C LYS A 218 -0.69 0.38 17.42
N GLY A 219 -1.55 0.00 18.35
CA GLY A 219 -2.58 0.86 18.91
C GLY A 219 -3.77 1.08 17.98
N VAL A 220 -3.98 0.16 17.03
CA VAL A 220 -5.16 0.12 16.19
C VAL A 220 -6.27 -0.59 16.94
N ARG A 221 -7.33 0.11 17.31
CA ARG A 221 -8.48 -0.48 18.03
C ARG A 221 -9.67 -0.66 17.11
N LEU A 222 -10.06 -1.91 16.89
CA LEU A 222 -11.21 -2.28 16.06
C LEU A 222 -12.27 -2.99 16.90
N PRO A 223 -13.55 -2.69 16.65
CA PRO A 223 -14.65 -3.41 17.27
C PRO A 223 -14.79 -4.81 16.66
N THR A 224 -15.49 -5.70 17.34
CA THR A 224 -16.02 -6.93 16.76
C THR A 224 -17.42 -6.71 16.17
N GLY A 225 -17.87 -7.61 15.30
CA GLY A 225 -19.21 -7.55 14.71
C GLY A 225 -19.30 -6.72 13.43
N TYR A 226 -18.18 -6.25 12.89
CA TYR A 226 -18.12 -5.57 11.59
C TYR A 226 -18.00 -6.59 10.45
N TYR A 227 -18.17 -6.13 9.21
CA TYR A 227 -18.22 -6.95 8.02
C TYR A 227 -16.95 -6.83 7.19
N LEU A 228 -16.56 -7.95 6.58
CA LEU A 228 -15.48 -7.98 5.61
C LEU A 228 -16.00 -7.61 4.22
N GLY A 229 -15.25 -6.82 3.49
CA GLY A 229 -15.58 -6.46 2.12
C GLY A 229 -14.34 -6.20 1.28
N ILE A 230 -14.52 -6.27 -0.03
CA ILE A 230 -13.51 -5.85 -1.00
C ILE A 230 -14.25 -5.10 -2.09
N SER A 231 -13.75 -3.91 -2.46
CA SER A 231 -14.32 -3.12 -3.54
C SER A 231 -13.23 -2.59 -4.45
N ALA A 232 -13.63 -2.20 -5.65
CA ALA A 232 -12.76 -1.57 -6.64
C ALA A 232 -13.54 -0.52 -7.43
N ALA A 233 -12.83 0.47 -7.92
CA ALA A 233 -13.34 1.49 -8.80
C ALA A 233 -12.37 1.79 -9.94
N THR A 234 -12.91 2.29 -11.05
CA THR A 234 -12.19 2.86 -12.17
C THR A 234 -12.79 4.22 -12.49
N GLY A 235 -11.94 5.20 -12.82
CA GLY A 235 -12.34 6.53 -13.25
C GLY A 235 -12.20 6.71 -14.76
N ASP A 236 -11.46 7.71 -15.18
CA ASP A 236 -11.04 7.92 -16.58
C ASP A 236 -10.01 6.87 -17.01
N LEU A 237 -9.26 6.35 -16.06
CA LEU A 237 -8.33 5.25 -16.24
C LEU A 237 -8.96 3.96 -15.72
N SER A 238 -8.48 2.80 -16.17
CA SER A 238 -9.10 1.54 -15.82
C SER A 238 -8.12 0.38 -15.74
N ASP A 239 -8.48 -0.59 -14.88
CA ASP A 239 -7.89 -1.91 -14.78
C ASP A 239 -8.95 -2.96 -14.47
N ASN A 240 -8.62 -4.22 -14.76
CA ASN A 240 -9.34 -5.36 -14.18
C ASN A 240 -8.88 -5.58 -12.74
N HIS A 241 -9.82 -5.73 -11.83
CA HIS A 241 -9.57 -6.09 -10.45
C HIS A 241 -10.20 -7.46 -10.16
N ASP A 242 -9.37 -8.49 -10.10
CA ASP A 242 -9.80 -9.89 -9.96
C ASP A 242 -9.43 -10.42 -8.58
N ILE A 243 -10.40 -10.99 -7.87
CA ILE A 243 -10.22 -11.71 -6.61
C ILE A 243 -10.23 -13.21 -6.89
N LEU A 244 -9.17 -13.92 -6.46
CA LEU A 244 -9.03 -15.35 -6.67
C LEU A 244 -9.34 -16.15 -5.41
N SER A 245 -8.98 -15.63 -4.23
CA SER A 245 -9.39 -16.23 -2.96
C SER A 245 -9.30 -15.24 -1.82
N VAL A 246 -10.13 -15.43 -0.80
CA VAL A 246 -10.06 -14.77 0.50
C VAL A 246 -10.04 -15.88 1.55
N ARG A 247 -9.03 -15.93 2.37
CA ARG A 247 -8.92 -16.90 3.47
C ARG A 247 -8.84 -16.15 4.78
N PHE A 248 -9.78 -16.42 5.66
CA PHE A 248 -9.86 -15.79 6.97
C PHE A 248 -9.48 -16.79 8.05
N TYR A 249 -8.53 -16.42 8.88
CA TYR A 249 -8.04 -17.23 9.99
C TYR A 249 -8.30 -16.52 11.32
N GLU A 250 -8.79 -17.26 12.29
CA GLU A 250 -8.81 -16.86 13.70
C GLU A 250 -7.43 -17.12 14.29
N LEU A 251 -6.91 -16.17 15.07
CA LEU A 251 -5.57 -16.28 15.66
C LEU A 251 -5.61 -16.67 17.13
N ASP A 252 -6.77 -16.54 17.78
CA ASP A 252 -6.92 -16.89 19.21
C ASP A 252 -6.81 -18.40 19.41
N MET A 253 -5.90 -18.82 20.29
CA MET A 253 -5.77 -20.23 20.64
C MET A 253 -6.78 -20.67 21.70
N PRO A 254 -7.23 -21.95 21.68
CA PRO A 254 -7.97 -22.51 22.79
C PRO A 254 -7.10 -22.48 24.06
N GLY A 255 -7.49 -21.68 25.04
CA GLY A 255 -6.79 -21.53 26.32
C GLY A 255 -6.07 -20.19 26.50
N ASP A 256 -6.04 -19.35 25.49
CA ASP A 256 -5.58 -17.97 25.68
C ASP A 256 -6.49 -17.24 26.68
N PRO A 257 -5.91 -16.41 27.57
CA PRO A 257 -6.72 -15.59 28.47
C PRO A 257 -7.69 -14.77 27.64
N LYS A 258 -8.99 -15.04 27.79
CA LYS A 258 -9.99 -14.19 27.16
C LYS A 258 -9.89 -12.83 27.84
N ASP A 259 -9.44 -11.86 27.12
CA ASP A 259 -9.60 -10.47 27.52
C ASP A 259 -11.09 -10.22 27.77
N GLU A 260 -11.45 -9.75 28.96
CA GLU A 260 -12.86 -9.53 29.36
C GLU A 260 -13.47 -8.29 28.66
N GLU A 261 -12.69 -7.54 27.87
CA GLU A 261 -13.18 -6.34 27.19
C GLU A 261 -14.22 -6.67 26.11
N ASP A 262 -15.43 -6.15 26.28
CA ASP A 262 -16.46 -6.20 25.23
C ASP A 262 -16.08 -5.25 24.09
N ARG A 263 -15.56 -5.82 23.01
CA ARG A 263 -15.14 -5.04 21.85
C ARG A 263 -16.26 -4.63 20.90
N SER A 264 -17.49 -5.09 21.13
CA SER A 264 -18.61 -4.74 20.26
C SER A 264 -18.96 -3.24 20.28
N GLN A 265 -18.60 -2.54 21.35
CA GLN A 265 -18.89 -1.12 21.57
C GLN A 265 -17.69 -0.19 21.33
N ILE A 266 -16.54 -0.74 20.94
CA ILE A 266 -15.36 0.06 20.67
C ILE A 266 -15.60 0.95 19.43
N VAL A 267 -15.24 2.22 19.54
CA VAL A 267 -15.18 3.12 18.38
C VAL A 267 -13.86 2.89 17.67
N PRO A 268 -13.86 2.63 16.35
CA PRO A 268 -12.63 2.46 15.60
C PRO A 268 -11.68 3.63 15.81
N SER A 269 -10.45 3.35 16.20
CA SER A 269 -9.43 4.38 16.43
C SER A 269 -8.03 3.81 16.22
N ALA A 270 -7.09 4.69 15.91
CA ALA A 270 -5.67 4.37 15.91
C ALA A 270 -4.93 5.49 16.62
N SER A 271 -4.03 5.12 17.54
CA SER A 271 -3.16 6.10 18.18
C SER A 271 -2.00 6.37 17.23
N PHE A 272 -2.03 7.53 16.62
CA PHE A 272 -0.90 8.04 15.87
C PHE A 272 0.13 8.59 16.86
N PHE A 273 1.11 7.82 17.24
CA PHE A 273 2.31 8.29 17.94
C PHE A 273 3.50 8.35 16.97
N GLU A 274 3.37 9.09 15.87
CA GLU A 274 4.52 9.88 15.47
C GLU A 274 4.40 11.20 16.23
N PRO A 275 5.41 11.59 17.03
CA PRO A 275 5.47 12.97 17.51
C PRO A 275 5.40 13.84 16.25
N PRO A 276 4.63 14.95 16.27
CA PRO A 276 4.57 15.83 15.12
C PRO A 276 6.01 16.10 14.73
N ARG A 277 6.41 15.70 13.52
CA ARG A 277 7.74 16.05 13.01
C ARG A 277 7.81 17.54 13.17
N GLU A 278 8.78 18.01 13.95
CA GLU A 278 9.05 19.43 14.04
C GLU A 278 9.06 19.90 12.59
N HIS A 279 8.15 20.79 12.26
CA HIS A 279 8.07 21.38 10.93
C HIS A 279 9.38 22.14 10.74
N VAL A 280 10.38 21.45 10.24
CA VAL A 280 11.59 22.08 9.73
C VAL A 280 11.12 22.81 8.49
N GLU A 281 10.86 24.11 8.64
CA GLU A 281 10.60 24.96 7.48
C GLU A 281 11.70 24.68 6.47
N ASP A 282 11.31 24.25 5.29
CA ASP A 282 12.24 24.11 4.18
C ASP A 282 13.04 25.40 4.06
N PRO A 283 14.38 25.33 3.99
CA PRO A 283 15.19 26.52 3.90
C PRO A 283 14.67 27.30 2.68
N LYS A 284 14.03 28.45 2.95
CA LYS A 284 13.48 29.31 1.91
C LYS A 284 14.53 29.42 0.81
N PRO A 285 14.21 29.09 -0.45
CA PRO A 285 15.17 29.17 -1.54
C PRO A 285 15.76 30.59 -1.49
N SER A 286 17.07 30.67 -1.26
CA SER A 286 17.69 31.97 -1.03
C SER A 286 17.43 32.77 -2.31
N SER A 287 16.73 33.90 -2.19
CA SER A 287 16.42 34.80 -3.31
C SER A 287 17.70 35.29 -4.04
N TRP A 288 18.84 35.03 -3.44
CA TRP A 288 20.17 35.34 -3.95
C TRP A 288 20.75 34.30 -4.89
N SER A 289 20.19 33.08 -4.98
CA SER A 289 20.79 32.04 -5.84
C SER A 289 20.65 32.39 -7.33
N GLY A 290 19.48 32.86 -7.75
CA GLY A 290 19.27 33.34 -9.14
C GLY A 290 20.09 34.58 -9.48
N VAL A 291 20.21 35.52 -8.55
CA VAL A 291 21.02 36.73 -8.73
C VAL A 291 22.51 36.38 -8.81
N LYS A 292 23.02 35.46 -7.98
CA LYS A 292 24.42 35.02 -8.06
C LYS A 292 24.73 34.36 -9.42
N THR A 293 23.83 33.49 -9.90
CA THR A 293 23.99 32.83 -11.19
C THR A 293 23.96 33.85 -12.33
N PHE A 294 23.07 34.84 -12.29
CA PHE A 294 23.01 35.92 -13.28
C PHE A 294 24.26 36.78 -13.26
N LEU A 295 24.77 37.18 -12.10
CA LEU A 295 26.01 37.94 -11.97
C LEU A 295 27.22 37.18 -12.47
N LEU A 296 27.31 35.87 -12.22
CA LEU A 296 28.36 34.99 -12.76
C LEU A 296 28.32 34.90 -14.28
N MET A 297 27.13 34.79 -14.87
CA MET A 297 26.98 34.82 -16.35
C MET A 297 27.38 36.15 -16.93
N LEU A 298 27.01 37.27 -16.30
CA LEU A 298 27.40 38.60 -16.71
C LEU A 298 28.92 38.80 -16.65
N LEU A 299 29.56 38.33 -15.59
CA LEU A 299 31.03 38.40 -15.45
C LEU A 299 31.73 37.55 -16.53
N GLY A 300 31.22 36.36 -16.80
CA GLY A 300 31.75 35.51 -17.89
C GLY A 300 31.64 36.17 -19.27
N ALA A 301 30.48 36.78 -19.55
CA ALA A 301 30.28 37.51 -20.81
C ALA A 301 31.27 38.71 -20.95
N MET A 302 31.49 39.47 -19.88
CA MET A 302 32.47 40.57 -19.86
C MET A 302 33.89 40.09 -20.14
N ILE A 303 34.31 38.98 -19.53
CA ILE A 303 35.64 38.39 -19.76
C ILE A 303 35.80 37.99 -21.21
N ILE A 304 34.81 37.39 -21.84
CA ILE A 304 34.84 37.01 -23.26
C ILE A 304 34.99 38.25 -24.15
N ILE A 305 34.22 39.31 -23.87
CA ILE A 305 34.32 40.56 -24.60
C ILE A 305 35.75 41.17 -24.52
N VAL A 306 36.34 41.20 -23.34
CA VAL A 306 37.70 41.68 -23.12
C VAL A 306 38.73 40.85 -23.92
N ILE A 307 38.59 39.52 -23.90
CA ILE A 307 39.47 38.62 -24.68
C ILE A 307 39.35 38.90 -26.16
N VAL A 308 38.14 39.10 -26.68
CA VAL A 308 37.90 39.40 -28.09
C VAL A 308 38.54 40.76 -28.46
N ILE A 309 38.33 41.79 -27.63
CA ILE A 309 38.92 43.12 -27.86
C ILE A 309 40.47 43.05 -27.85
N CYS A 310 41.05 42.39 -26.87
CA CYS A 310 42.51 42.18 -26.79
C CYS A 310 43.03 41.40 -28.01
N GLY A 311 42.31 40.39 -28.47
CA GLY A 311 42.64 39.62 -29.66
C GLY A 311 42.65 40.49 -30.93
N ILE A 312 41.62 41.34 -31.08
CA ILE A 312 41.54 42.28 -32.23
C ILE A 312 42.71 43.32 -32.20
N MET A 313 42.98 43.90 -31.03
CA MET A 313 44.08 44.84 -30.84
C MET A 313 45.44 44.17 -31.12
N TYR A 314 45.63 42.95 -30.61
CA TYR A 314 46.85 42.18 -30.89
C TYR A 314 46.98 41.89 -32.37
N TYR A 315 45.92 41.49 -33.06
CA TYR A 315 45.89 41.20 -34.48
C TYR A 315 46.22 42.49 -35.33
N GLN A 316 45.59 43.62 -34.97
CA GLN A 316 45.84 44.89 -35.61
C GLN A 316 47.32 45.34 -35.46
N LYS A 317 47.87 45.26 -34.26
CA LYS A 317 49.26 45.60 -33.98
C LYS A 317 50.22 44.65 -34.68
N HIS A 318 49.89 43.39 -34.81
CA HIS A 318 50.68 42.43 -35.58
C HIS A 318 50.70 42.76 -37.08
N GLN A 319 49.56 43.16 -37.65
CA GLN A 319 49.42 43.60 -39.01
C GLN A 319 50.23 44.90 -39.27
N GLU A 320 50.16 45.86 -38.37
CA GLU A 320 50.99 47.10 -38.49
C GLU A 320 52.46 46.80 -38.41
N ASN A 321 52.92 45.92 -37.55
CA ASN A 321 54.34 45.54 -37.49
C ASN A 321 54.80 44.78 -38.73
N LYS A 322 53.94 44.02 -39.42
CA LYS A 322 54.27 43.40 -40.70
C LYS A 322 54.39 44.43 -41.80
N ARG A 323 53.55 45.47 -41.85
CA ARG A 323 53.63 46.57 -42.84
C ARG A 323 54.92 47.41 -42.67
N LYS A 324 55.36 47.63 -41.42
CA LYS A 324 56.59 48.35 -41.12
C LYS A 324 57.88 47.61 -41.49
N ARG A 325 57.81 46.31 -41.81
CA ARG A 325 58.97 45.51 -42.26
C ARG A 325 59.14 45.49 -43.78
N PHE A 326 58.25 46.14 -44.51
CA PHE A 326 58.29 46.21 -46.00
C PHE A 326 58.67 47.62 -46.54
N TYR A 327 59.16 48.53 -45.67
CA TYR A 327 59.74 49.80 -46.07
C TYR A 327 61.16 49.90 -45.57
#